data_4a6ccee91f55725345c3d0388b2c6da2
#
_entry.id   4a6ccee91f55725345c3d0388b2c6da2
#
_cell.length_a   1.000
_cell.length_b   1.000
_cell.length_c   1.000
_cell.angle_alpha   90.00
_cell.angle_beta   90.00
_cell.angle_gamma   90.00
#
_symmetry.space_group_name_H-M   'P 1'
#
loop_
_entity.id
_entity.type
_entity.pdbx_description
1 polymer ?
#
loop_
_entity_poly.entity_id
_entity_poly.type
_entity_poly.pdbx_seq_one_letter_code
_entity_poly.pdbx_strand_id
1 'polypeptide(L)'
;DWGEEFCHVVNGVKIFAMGADYIPEDNIFSRINPERTRRLLEDAKLANFNTVRIWGGGYYPWDCFYDICDELGLMVWQDLMYACAYYDLTPAFEASIRKETVQNVRRLRHHASLALLCGNNEMETFHTSAIHQKLTTGSAGEFEPDYPHHHADYIKMYEYLLSGICETEAPQTFYWPSSPSSGGGFDDPGSPDRGDQHYWDVWHGEKPFTEYRKFLFTYVSEFGFQSFPCLKTVETFTEPRDRNIFSKVMERHQRNKAANGKILSYL
;
A
#
# COMPACT_ATOMS: atom_id res chain seq x y z
N ASP A 1 13.90 -3.92 26.14
CA ASP A 1 13.38 -2.83 25.32
C ASP A 1 13.76 -3.09 23.89
N TRP A 2 12.81 -3.37 23.05
CA TRP A 2 13.04 -3.62 21.64
C TRP A 2 11.92 -2.94 20.85
N GLY A 3 12.29 -1.86 20.15
CA GLY A 3 11.47 -1.14 19.22
C GLY A 3 10.45 -0.16 19.84
N GLU A 4 9.74 0.47 18.95
CA GLU A 4 8.64 1.40 19.21
C GLU A 4 7.33 0.82 18.73
N GLU A 5 6.30 0.91 19.56
CA GLU A 5 5.00 0.35 19.21
C GLU A 5 4.33 1.15 18.10
N PHE A 6 3.84 0.43 17.08
CA PHE A 6 3.01 0.97 16.02
C PHE A 6 1.76 0.07 15.85
N CYS A 7 0.60 0.56 16.30
CA CYS A 7 -0.64 -0.19 16.24
C CYS A 7 -1.86 0.72 16.25
N HIS A 8 -3.00 0.21 15.79
CA HIS A 8 -4.26 0.92 15.94
C HIS A 8 -4.77 0.83 17.37
N VAL A 9 -5.31 1.94 17.89
CA VAL A 9 -5.98 1.99 19.19
C VAL A 9 -7.41 2.49 18.99
N VAL A 10 -8.40 1.66 19.26
CA VAL A 10 -9.82 1.98 19.13
C VAL A 10 -10.46 1.98 20.50
N ASN A 11 -11.01 3.12 20.91
CA ASN A 11 -11.62 3.26 22.25
C ASN A 11 -10.71 2.84 23.40
N GLY A 12 -9.41 3.11 23.29
CA GLY A 12 -8.41 2.73 24.29
C GLY A 12 -7.95 1.27 24.24
N VAL A 13 -8.45 0.48 23.29
CA VAL A 13 -8.05 -0.92 23.08
C VAL A 13 -7.10 -1.03 21.91
N LYS A 14 -5.94 -1.65 22.12
CA LYS A 14 -4.99 -1.96 21.05
C LYS A 14 -5.56 -3.05 20.15
N ILE A 15 -5.55 -2.82 18.86
CA ILE A 15 -6.08 -3.72 17.83
C ILE A 15 -4.94 -4.24 16.97
N PHE A 16 -4.83 -5.58 16.92
CA PHE A 16 -3.96 -6.22 15.93
C PHE A 16 -4.63 -6.14 14.55
N ALA A 17 -3.98 -5.47 13.61
CA ALA A 17 -4.51 -5.32 12.25
C ALA A 17 -4.44 -6.64 11.48
N MET A 18 -5.58 -7.11 11.01
CA MET A 18 -5.71 -8.28 10.16
C MET A 18 -6.44 -7.86 8.89
N GLY A 19 -5.77 -7.92 7.75
CA GLY A 19 -6.37 -7.42 6.53
C GLY A 19 -5.51 -7.60 5.30
N ALA A 20 -5.78 -6.80 4.30
CA ALA A 20 -5.03 -6.78 3.05
C ALA A 20 -5.06 -5.38 2.41
N ASP A 21 -4.15 -5.21 1.44
CA ASP A 21 -4.19 -4.06 0.56
C ASP A 21 -5.37 -4.15 -0.39
N TYR A 22 -6.10 -3.05 -0.50
CA TYR A 22 -7.16 -2.86 -1.46
C TYR A 22 -6.62 -2.07 -2.64
N ILE A 23 -6.66 -2.71 -3.81
CA ILE A 23 -6.34 -2.11 -5.12
C ILE A 23 -7.61 -1.99 -5.94
N PRO A 24 -7.62 -1.32 -7.10
CA PRO A 24 -8.82 -1.21 -7.93
C PRO A 24 -9.48 -2.57 -8.20
N GLU A 25 -10.77 -2.68 -7.90
CA GLU A 25 -11.56 -3.91 -8.04
C GLU A 25 -11.67 -4.43 -9.47
N ASP A 26 -11.54 -3.53 -10.44
CA ASP A 26 -11.59 -3.83 -11.86
C ASP A 26 -10.69 -2.86 -12.62
N ASN A 27 -10.02 -3.34 -13.66
CA ASN A 27 -9.25 -2.51 -14.58
C ASN A 27 -10.15 -1.55 -15.41
N ILE A 28 -11.44 -1.84 -15.48
CA ILE A 28 -12.45 -1.01 -16.14
C ILE A 28 -13.34 -0.42 -15.06
N PHE A 29 -13.04 0.80 -14.62
CA PHE A 29 -13.71 1.47 -13.49
C PHE A 29 -15.22 1.56 -13.62
N SER A 30 -15.75 1.66 -14.85
CA SER A 30 -17.20 1.69 -15.08
C SER A 30 -17.94 0.39 -14.73
N ARG A 31 -17.22 -0.70 -14.45
CA ARG A 31 -17.81 -1.96 -13.97
C ARG A 31 -17.91 -2.04 -12.44
N ILE A 32 -17.26 -1.13 -11.74
CA ILE A 32 -17.35 -1.05 -10.29
C ILE A 32 -18.72 -0.48 -9.93
N ASN A 33 -19.36 -1.09 -8.96
CA ASN A 33 -20.67 -0.67 -8.46
C ASN A 33 -20.81 -1.02 -6.97
N PRO A 34 -21.74 -0.39 -6.25
CA PRO A 34 -21.87 -0.61 -4.81
C PRO A 34 -22.12 -2.06 -4.39
N GLU A 35 -22.83 -2.84 -5.19
CA GLU A 35 -23.15 -4.24 -4.89
C GLU A 35 -21.88 -5.11 -4.98
N ARG A 36 -21.00 -4.84 -5.94
CA ARG A 36 -19.72 -5.52 -6.08
C ARG A 36 -18.79 -5.18 -4.93
N THR A 37 -18.65 -3.89 -4.64
CA THR A 37 -17.83 -3.40 -3.51
C THR A 37 -18.30 -4.00 -2.19
N ARG A 38 -19.61 -4.02 -1.94
CA ARG A 38 -20.20 -4.62 -0.73
C ARG A 38 -19.83 -6.09 -0.60
N ARG A 39 -20.02 -6.88 -1.64
CA ARG A 39 -19.67 -8.31 -1.60
C ARG A 39 -18.20 -8.54 -1.29
N LEU A 40 -17.30 -7.75 -1.90
CA LEU A 40 -15.87 -7.86 -1.64
C LEU A 40 -15.52 -7.57 -0.18
N LEU A 41 -16.11 -6.52 0.40
CA LEU A 41 -15.87 -6.14 1.80
C LEU A 41 -16.54 -7.11 2.78
N GLU A 42 -17.70 -7.67 2.45
CA GLU A 42 -18.34 -8.74 3.23
C GLU A 42 -17.51 -10.02 3.21
N ASP A 43 -16.93 -10.40 2.07
CA ASP A 43 -16.00 -11.53 1.96
C ASP A 43 -14.73 -11.30 2.81
N ALA A 44 -14.18 -10.08 2.80
CA ALA A 44 -13.08 -9.70 3.68
C ALA A 44 -13.46 -9.85 5.17
N LYS A 45 -14.65 -9.38 5.54
CA LYS A 45 -15.18 -9.54 6.91
C LYS A 45 -15.38 -11.00 7.31
N LEU A 46 -15.91 -11.83 6.40
CA LEU A 46 -16.05 -13.26 6.61
C LEU A 46 -14.70 -13.98 6.77
N ALA A 47 -13.66 -13.45 6.13
CA ALA A 47 -12.28 -13.90 6.32
C ALA A 47 -11.61 -13.36 7.60
N ASN A 48 -12.38 -12.74 8.49
CA ASN A 48 -11.95 -12.11 9.75
C ASN A 48 -11.03 -10.90 9.58
N PHE A 49 -11.11 -10.19 8.46
CA PHE A 49 -10.44 -8.90 8.34
C PHE A 49 -11.09 -7.88 9.27
N ASN A 50 -10.26 -7.03 9.86
CA ASN A 50 -10.67 -5.86 10.61
C ASN A 50 -10.09 -4.56 10.05
N THR A 51 -9.19 -4.68 9.06
CA THR A 51 -8.49 -3.55 8.44
C THR A 51 -8.38 -3.77 6.95
N VAL A 52 -8.50 -2.69 6.18
CA VAL A 52 -8.17 -2.65 4.75
C VAL A 52 -7.28 -1.43 4.48
N ARG A 53 -6.22 -1.61 3.71
CA ARG A 53 -5.37 -0.51 3.26
C ARG A 53 -5.71 -0.17 1.81
N ILE A 54 -6.07 1.06 1.57
CA ILE A 54 -6.25 1.58 0.21
C ILE A 54 -4.88 2.01 -0.30
N TRP A 55 -4.32 1.20 -1.18
CA TRP A 55 -2.98 1.37 -1.71
C TRP A 55 -2.85 2.59 -2.63
N GLY A 56 -1.78 3.38 -2.43
CA GLY A 56 -1.55 4.66 -3.11
C GLY A 56 -1.30 4.60 -4.63
N GLY A 57 -1.11 3.41 -5.19
CA GLY A 57 -1.01 3.20 -6.64
C GLY A 57 -2.37 2.98 -7.33
N GLY A 58 -3.47 3.17 -6.62
CA GLY A 58 -4.83 3.03 -7.13
C GLY A 58 -5.53 4.38 -7.37
N TYR A 59 -6.71 4.49 -6.82
CA TYR A 59 -7.53 5.72 -6.81
C TYR A 59 -8.35 5.74 -5.51
N TYR A 60 -8.85 6.91 -5.13
CA TYR A 60 -9.77 7.02 -3.99
C TYR A 60 -11.08 6.30 -4.31
N PRO A 61 -11.50 5.28 -3.55
CA PRO A 61 -12.79 4.63 -3.73
C PRO A 61 -13.97 5.61 -3.64
N TRP A 62 -15.13 5.19 -4.15
CA TRP A 62 -16.37 5.93 -4.02
C TRP A 62 -16.87 5.96 -2.57
N ASP A 63 -17.71 6.92 -2.23
CA ASP A 63 -18.22 7.09 -0.86
C ASP A 63 -18.83 5.80 -0.30
N CYS A 64 -19.54 5.03 -1.13
CA CYS A 64 -20.14 3.77 -0.71
C CYS A 64 -19.13 2.74 -0.16
N PHE A 65 -17.85 2.79 -0.55
CA PHE A 65 -16.82 1.93 0.03
C PHE A 65 -16.64 2.23 1.52
N TYR A 66 -16.51 3.50 1.86
CA TYR A 66 -16.31 3.95 3.23
C TYR A 66 -17.56 3.75 4.08
N ASP A 67 -18.75 4.03 3.51
CA ASP A 67 -20.03 3.73 4.16
C ASP A 67 -20.14 2.26 4.55
N ILE A 68 -19.75 1.36 3.64
CA ILE A 68 -19.75 -0.09 3.90
C ILE A 68 -18.69 -0.46 4.95
N CYS A 69 -17.50 0.15 4.93
CA CYS A 69 -16.49 -0.06 5.96
C CYS A 69 -16.99 0.39 7.34
N ASP A 70 -17.69 1.54 7.42
CA ASP A 70 -18.33 2.01 8.65
C ASP A 70 -19.36 1.00 9.16
N GLU A 71 -20.23 0.47 8.30
CA GLU A 71 -21.25 -0.52 8.65
C GLU A 71 -20.63 -1.85 9.12
N LEU A 72 -19.60 -2.32 8.43
CA LEU A 72 -18.97 -3.61 8.72
C LEU A 72 -17.94 -3.56 9.86
N GLY A 73 -17.55 -2.36 10.30
CA GLY A 73 -16.51 -2.16 11.31
C GLY A 73 -15.13 -2.57 10.79
N LEU A 74 -14.81 -2.20 9.54
CA LEU A 74 -13.49 -2.35 8.94
C LEU A 74 -12.72 -1.04 9.08
N MET A 75 -11.57 -1.06 9.73
CA MET A 75 -10.67 0.10 9.76
C MET A 75 -10.08 0.34 8.38
N VAL A 76 -9.96 1.61 7.99
CA VAL A 76 -9.38 2.01 6.72
C VAL A 76 -8.05 2.73 6.96
N TRP A 77 -6.99 2.14 6.46
CA TRP A 77 -5.72 2.81 6.22
C TRP A 77 -5.79 3.43 4.81
N GLN A 78 -5.79 4.73 4.71
CA GLN A 78 -5.91 5.43 3.43
C GLN A 78 -4.57 6.03 3.01
N ASP A 79 -3.94 5.47 1.97
CA ASP A 79 -2.85 6.16 1.28
C ASP A 79 -3.41 7.34 0.46
N LEU A 80 -2.69 8.44 0.45
CA LEU A 80 -2.82 9.44 -0.61
C LEU A 80 -2.27 8.84 -1.91
N MET A 81 -2.80 9.25 -3.07
CA MET A 81 -2.56 8.55 -4.34
C MET A 81 -1.19 8.84 -4.95
N TYR A 82 -0.13 8.50 -4.21
CA TYR A 82 1.27 8.56 -4.62
C TYR A 82 1.94 7.22 -4.33
N ALA A 83 2.62 6.63 -5.34
CA ALA A 83 3.25 5.33 -5.18
C ALA A 83 4.44 5.15 -6.14
N CYS A 84 5.52 4.58 -5.61
CA CYS A 84 6.61 3.98 -6.39
C CYS A 84 7.18 4.87 -7.51
N ALA A 85 7.25 6.19 -7.31
CA ALA A 85 7.73 7.15 -8.30
C ALA A 85 8.41 8.35 -7.64
N TYR A 86 9.22 9.07 -8.41
CA TYR A 86 9.73 10.39 -8.03
C TYR A 86 8.80 11.46 -8.61
N TYR A 87 8.50 12.49 -7.83
CA TYR A 87 7.66 13.62 -8.25
C TYR A 87 8.43 14.92 -8.13
N ASP A 88 8.46 15.70 -9.21
CA ASP A 88 8.94 17.07 -9.17
C ASP A 88 7.85 17.97 -8.61
N LEU A 89 8.12 18.63 -7.49
CA LEU A 89 7.15 19.51 -6.85
C LEU A 89 7.15 20.90 -7.51
N THR A 90 6.79 20.93 -8.79
CA THR A 90 6.60 22.21 -9.51
C THR A 90 5.46 23.02 -8.90
N PRO A 91 5.43 24.35 -9.04
CA PRO A 91 4.33 25.17 -8.52
C PRO A 91 2.94 24.76 -9.03
N ALA A 92 2.85 24.29 -10.28
CA ALA A 92 1.60 23.82 -10.86
C ALA A 92 1.16 22.48 -10.22
N PHE A 93 2.10 21.56 -10.01
CA PHE A 93 1.83 20.29 -9.36
C PHE A 93 1.49 20.50 -7.88
N GLU A 94 2.24 21.33 -7.16
CA GLU A 94 1.91 21.70 -5.78
C GLU A 94 0.49 22.25 -5.65
N ALA A 95 0.09 23.17 -6.54
CA ALA A 95 -1.26 23.73 -6.53
C ALA A 95 -2.35 22.66 -6.79
N SER A 96 -2.06 21.66 -7.62
CA SER A 96 -2.96 20.55 -7.91
C SER A 96 -3.12 19.61 -6.72
N ILE A 97 -2.01 19.14 -6.16
CA ILE A 97 -2.03 18.18 -5.03
C ILE A 97 -2.64 18.78 -3.77
N ARG A 98 -2.45 20.09 -3.53
CA ARG A 98 -3.13 20.79 -2.43
C ARG A 98 -4.65 20.70 -2.56
N LYS A 99 -5.19 20.92 -3.75
CA LYS A 99 -6.64 20.84 -4.00
C LYS A 99 -7.13 19.40 -3.85
N GLU A 100 -6.44 18.46 -4.46
CA GLU A 100 -6.78 17.03 -4.39
C GLU A 100 -6.83 16.55 -2.94
N THR A 101 -5.79 16.84 -2.17
CA THR A 101 -5.70 16.39 -0.78
C THR A 101 -6.78 17.02 0.07
N VAL A 102 -6.98 18.35 -0.01
CA VAL A 102 -8.05 19.03 0.74
C VAL A 102 -9.42 18.44 0.40
N GLN A 103 -9.72 18.23 -0.89
CA GLN A 103 -11.01 17.70 -1.32
C GLN A 103 -11.25 16.28 -0.81
N ASN A 104 -10.25 15.40 -0.95
CA ASN A 104 -10.41 14.01 -0.51
C ASN A 104 -10.40 13.88 1.01
N VAL A 105 -9.52 14.56 1.72
CA VAL A 105 -9.52 14.52 3.20
C VAL A 105 -10.85 15.04 3.76
N ARG A 106 -11.40 16.13 3.23
CA ARG A 106 -12.72 16.63 3.63
C ARG A 106 -13.85 15.65 3.35
N ARG A 107 -13.76 14.93 2.23
CA ARG A 107 -14.72 13.90 1.85
C ARG A 107 -14.68 12.70 2.80
N LEU A 108 -13.48 12.34 3.30
CA LEU A 108 -13.26 11.11 4.05
C LEU A 108 -13.30 11.28 5.57
N ARG A 109 -12.94 12.45 6.09
CA ARG A 109 -12.69 12.70 7.52
C ARG A 109 -13.87 12.42 8.47
N HIS A 110 -15.08 12.27 7.95
CA HIS A 110 -16.27 12.00 8.77
C HIS A 110 -16.58 10.51 8.93
N HIS A 111 -15.89 9.64 8.19
CA HIS A 111 -16.07 8.18 8.31
C HIS A 111 -15.42 7.66 9.58
N ALA A 112 -16.20 6.91 10.37
CA ALA A 112 -15.70 6.28 11.60
C ALA A 112 -14.65 5.21 11.34
N SER A 113 -14.67 4.62 10.14
CA SER A 113 -13.70 3.62 9.69
C SER A 113 -12.32 4.19 9.39
N LEU A 114 -12.20 5.50 9.09
CA LEU A 114 -10.91 6.10 8.74
C LEU A 114 -9.93 6.09 9.91
N ALA A 115 -8.97 5.17 9.89
CA ALA A 115 -8.02 4.95 10.98
C ALA A 115 -6.77 5.83 10.86
N LEU A 116 -6.22 5.98 9.65
CA LEU A 116 -5.10 6.87 9.38
C LEU A 116 -5.05 7.32 7.91
N LEU A 117 -4.31 8.40 7.68
CA LEU A 117 -3.94 8.89 6.35
C LEU A 117 -2.44 8.67 6.16
N CYS A 118 -2.04 8.06 5.04
CA CYS A 118 -0.64 7.82 4.72
C CYS A 118 -0.21 8.64 3.50
N GLY A 119 0.94 9.29 3.58
CA GLY A 119 1.40 10.21 2.55
C GLY A 119 1.69 9.55 1.20
N ASN A 120 2.29 8.36 1.21
CA ASN A 120 2.64 7.66 -0.02
C ASN A 120 2.96 6.17 0.22
N ASN A 121 3.06 5.43 -0.89
CA ASN A 121 3.57 4.07 -0.92
C ASN A 121 5.02 4.01 -1.41
N GLU A 122 5.93 3.49 -0.59
CA GLU A 122 7.33 3.12 -0.87
C GLU A 122 8.29 4.23 -1.31
N MET A 123 7.86 5.48 -1.33
CA MET A 123 8.73 6.53 -1.86
C MET A 123 9.88 6.85 -0.92
N GLU A 124 9.69 6.78 0.39
CA GLU A 124 10.76 6.97 1.37
C GLU A 124 11.84 5.89 1.19
N THR A 125 11.43 4.64 1.04
CA THR A 125 12.33 3.51 0.78
C THR A 125 13.07 3.66 -0.55
N PHE A 126 12.42 4.13 -1.60
CA PHE A 126 13.09 4.38 -2.88
C PHE A 126 14.16 5.44 -2.77
N HIS A 127 13.91 6.52 -2.06
CA HIS A 127 14.90 7.57 -1.82
C HIS A 127 16.10 7.03 -1.03
N THR A 128 15.87 6.30 0.06
CA THR A 128 16.96 5.72 0.87
C THR A 128 17.73 4.63 0.13
N SER A 129 17.07 3.75 -0.60
CA SER A 129 17.70 2.69 -1.40
C SER A 129 18.58 3.25 -2.50
N ALA A 130 18.14 4.30 -3.16
CA ALA A 130 18.90 4.97 -4.20
C ALA A 130 20.15 5.68 -3.66
N ILE A 131 20.06 6.33 -2.48
CA ILE A 131 21.23 6.87 -1.77
C ILE A 131 22.20 5.76 -1.44
N HIS A 132 21.73 4.67 -0.85
CA HIS A 132 22.57 3.55 -0.46
C HIS A 132 23.29 2.96 -1.68
N GLN A 133 22.59 2.75 -2.79
CA GLN A 133 23.18 2.25 -4.02
C GLN A 133 24.28 3.18 -4.55
N LYS A 134 24.02 4.51 -4.60
CA LYS A 134 25.02 5.49 -5.04
C LYS A 134 26.25 5.51 -4.14
N LEU A 135 26.05 5.44 -2.84
CA LEU A 135 27.15 5.42 -1.86
C LEU A 135 27.97 4.14 -1.90
N THR A 136 27.35 2.99 -2.19
CA THR A 136 28.02 1.67 -2.15
C THR A 136 28.63 1.25 -3.47
N THR A 137 28.02 1.60 -4.60
CA THR A 137 28.45 1.13 -5.93
C THR A 137 29.14 2.18 -6.78
N GLY A 138 29.00 3.47 -6.42
CA GLY A 138 29.53 4.58 -7.23
C GLY A 138 28.87 4.71 -8.61
N SER A 139 27.92 3.82 -8.94
CA SER A 139 27.14 3.85 -10.18
C SER A 139 25.71 4.27 -9.88
N ALA A 140 25.27 5.29 -10.57
CA ALA A 140 23.86 5.58 -10.66
C ALA A 140 23.19 4.51 -11.53
N GLY A 141 22.04 4.01 -11.08
CA GLY A 141 21.18 3.16 -11.91
C GLY A 141 20.66 3.91 -13.13
N GLU A 142 19.93 3.23 -14.03
CA GLU A 142 19.36 3.80 -15.26
C GLU A 142 18.47 5.03 -15.05
N PHE A 143 18.08 5.31 -13.83
CA PHE A 143 17.43 6.55 -13.37
C PHE A 143 18.38 7.26 -12.41
N GLU A 144 19.09 8.28 -12.89
CA GLU A 144 19.67 9.29 -12.01
C GLU A 144 18.62 10.37 -11.72
N PRO A 145 17.88 10.26 -10.61
CA PRO A 145 17.15 11.41 -10.15
C PRO A 145 18.16 12.47 -9.73
N ASP A 146 17.84 13.74 -9.94
CA ASP A 146 18.55 14.84 -9.26
C ASP A 146 18.28 14.72 -7.77
N TYR A 147 19.07 13.85 -7.10
CA TYR A 147 18.85 13.44 -5.72
C TYR A 147 18.62 14.59 -4.74
N PRO A 148 19.44 15.65 -4.75
CA PRO A 148 19.21 16.74 -3.82
C PRO A 148 17.86 17.41 -4.03
N HIS A 149 17.45 17.58 -5.28
CA HIS A 149 16.16 18.19 -5.63
C HIS A 149 14.99 17.28 -5.22
N HIS A 150 15.00 16.03 -5.65
CA HIS A 150 13.93 15.08 -5.32
C HIS A 150 13.81 14.81 -3.83
N HIS A 151 14.93 14.78 -3.07
CA HIS A 151 14.88 14.67 -1.62
C HIS A 151 14.20 15.89 -0.97
N ALA A 152 14.57 17.10 -1.42
CA ALA A 152 13.95 18.31 -0.91
C ALA A 152 12.45 18.35 -1.23
N ASP A 153 12.09 17.95 -2.44
CA ASP A 153 10.68 17.85 -2.88
C ASP A 153 9.91 16.80 -2.09
N TYR A 154 10.51 15.62 -1.83
CA TYR A 154 9.90 14.59 -0.99
C TYR A 154 9.58 15.12 0.41
N ILE A 155 10.57 15.65 1.12
CA ILE A 155 10.41 16.20 2.47
C ILE A 155 9.36 17.31 2.47
N LYS A 156 9.47 18.27 1.54
CA LYS A 156 8.50 19.36 1.43
C LYS A 156 7.08 18.84 1.16
N MET A 157 6.93 17.85 0.29
CA MET A 157 5.63 17.32 -0.12
C MET A 157 4.98 16.51 1.00
N TYR A 158 5.66 15.48 1.51
CA TYR A 158 5.03 14.49 2.39
C TYR A 158 5.13 14.86 3.87
N GLU A 159 6.22 15.45 4.31
CA GLU A 159 6.42 15.73 5.73
C GLU A 159 5.95 17.13 6.16
N TYR A 160 5.75 18.05 5.21
CA TYR A 160 5.25 19.39 5.53
C TYR A 160 3.94 19.73 4.86
N LEU A 161 3.87 19.61 3.53
CA LEU A 161 2.72 20.08 2.77
C LEU A 161 1.48 19.23 3.03
N LEU A 162 1.58 17.92 2.75
CA LEU A 162 0.46 16.98 2.88
C LEU A 162 0.14 16.70 4.34
N SER A 163 1.15 16.57 5.20
CA SER A 163 0.99 16.48 6.65
C SER A 163 0.19 17.66 7.19
N GLY A 164 0.62 18.89 6.91
CA GLY A 164 -0.06 20.10 7.39
C GLY A 164 -1.51 20.25 6.87
N ILE A 165 -1.80 19.77 5.65
CA ILE A 165 -3.16 19.73 5.14
C ILE A 165 -4.00 18.70 5.91
N CYS A 166 -3.48 17.48 6.09
CA CYS A 166 -4.17 16.43 6.83
C CYS A 166 -4.45 16.84 8.29
N GLU A 167 -3.47 17.40 8.96
CA GLU A 167 -3.60 17.93 10.34
C GLU A 167 -4.65 19.04 10.43
N THR A 168 -4.73 19.91 9.42
CA THR A 168 -5.70 21.00 9.39
C THR A 168 -7.12 20.50 9.09
N GLU A 169 -7.26 19.62 8.10
CA GLU A 169 -8.56 19.21 7.59
C GLU A 169 -9.16 18.01 8.34
N ALA A 170 -8.31 17.18 8.95
CA ALA A 170 -8.72 15.99 9.73
C ALA A 170 -7.88 15.84 11.01
N PRO A 171 -7.94 16.80 11.94
CA PRO A 171 -7.07 16.83 13.14
C PRO A 171 -7.26 15.62 14.07
N GLN A 172 -8.34 14.87 13.92
CA GLN A 172 -8.60 13.65 14.68
C GLN A 172 -7.99 12.39 14.06
N THR A 173 -7.48 12.49 12.81
CA THR A 173 -6.94 11.34 12.07
C THR A 173 -5.42 11.41 12.03
N PHE A 174 -4.77 10.33 12.43
CA PHE A 174 -3.30 10.25 12.41
C PHE A 174 -2.77 10.29 10.97
N TYR A 175 -1.72 11.08 10.76
CA TYR A 175 -1.00 11.12 9.49
C TYR A 175 0.33 10.37 9.60
N TRP A 176 0.60 9.50 8.62
CA TRP A 176 1.84 8.76 8.48
C TRP A 176 2.54 9.15 7.18
N PRO A 177 3.84 9.53 7.17
CA PRO A 177 4.43 10.17 5.99
C PRO A 177 4.61 9.24 4.79
N SER A 178 4.89 7.97 5.03
CA SER A 178 5.12 6.95 3.99
C SER A 178 4.79 5.56 4.52
N SER A 179 4.58 4.61 3.64
CA SER A 179 4.52 3.18 3.96
C SER A 179 5.47 2.42 3.02
N PRO A 180 6.54 1.72 3.51
CA PRO A 180 6.92 1.68 4.92
C PRO A 180 7.62 2.97 5.37
N SER A 181 7.60 3.21 6.68
CA SER A 181 8.33 4.29 7.32
C SER A 181 8.66 3.94 8.78
N SER A 182 9.66 4.63 9.32
CA SER A 182 9.97 4.60 10.76
C SER A 182 9.69 5.96 11.44
N GLY A 183 8.86 6.80 10.79
CA GLY A 183 8.47 8.11 11.29
C GLY A 183 8.84 9.27 10.39
N GLY A 184 9.47 9.01 9.24
CA GLY A 184 9.88 10.03 8.26
C GLY A 184 11.35 10.44 8.38
N GLY A 185 11.75 11.43 7.60
CA GLY A 185 13.12 11.96 7.60
C GLY A 185 14.16 11.04 7.00
N PHE A 186 13.75 10.02 6.25
CA PHE A 186 14.61 8.97 5.73
C PHE A 186 15.33 8.15 6.81
N ASP A 187 14.80 8.12 8.05
CA ASP A 187 15.39 7.39 9.17
C ASP A 187 14.98 5.92 9.14
N ASP A 188 15.73 5.12 8.41
CA ASP A 188 15.59 3.66 8.31
C ASP A 188 14.13 3.19 8.06
N PRO A 189 13.52 3.58 6.92
CA PRO A 189 12.10 3.30 6.62
C PRO A 189 11.78 1.82 6.44
N GLY A 190 12.71 0.94 6.64
CA GLY A 190 12.57 -0.51 6.64
C GLY A 190 12.92 -1.14 7.98
N SER A 191 12.90 -0.37 9.08
CA SER A 191 13.26 -0.87 10.40
C SER A 191 12.31 -1.99 10.85
N PRO A 192 12.84 -3.13 11.34
CA PRO A 192 11.99 -4.23 11.79
C PRO A 192 11.26 -3.95 13.11
N ASP A 193 11.67 -2.93 13.85
CA ASP A 193 11.26 -2.67 15.22
C ASP A 193 10.57 -1.30 15.43
N ARG A 194 10.34 -0.54 14.36
CA ARG A 194 9.66 0.77 14.39
C ARG A 194 8.76 0.95 13.19
N GLY A 195 7.63 1.62 13.38
CA GLY A 195 6.72 1.95 12.30
C GLY A 195 6.14 0.72 11.60
N ASP A 196 6.02 0.80 10.28
CA ASP A 196 5.49 -0.28 9.45
C ASP A 196 6.53 -0.81 8.46
N GLN A 197 6.32 -2.05 7.99
CA GLN A 197 7.26 -2.76 7.15
C GLN A 197 6.59 -3.36 5.91
N HIS A 198 7.29 -3.28 4.77
CA HIS A 198 7.00 -4.05 3.57
C HIS A 198 7.97 -5.21 3.47
N TYR A 199 7.49 -6.45 3.65
CA TYR A 199 8.35 -7.62 3.68
C TYR A 199 8.14 -8.53 2.47
N TRP A 200 8.96 -8.33 1.43
CA TRP A 200 8.86 -9.02 0.15
C TRP A 200 9.92 -10.09 -0.11
N ASP A 201 10.76 -10.40 0.87
CA ASP A 201 11.87 -11.34 0.69
C ASP A 201 11.42 -12.76 0.34
N VAL A 202 10.25 -13.18 0.78
CA VAL A 202 9.71 -14.48 0.37
C VAL A 202 9.30 -14.44 -1.09
N TRP A 203 8.52 -13.44 -1.53
CA TRP A 203 8.05 -13.38 -2.91
C TRP A 203 9.11 -12.87 -3.89
N HIS A 204 9.71 -11.71 -3.64
CA HIS A 204 10.71 -11.11 -4.53
C HIS A 204 12.10 -11.69 -4.31
N GLY A 205 12.48 -11.99 -3.08
CA GLY A 205 13.78 -12.55 -2.72
C GLY A 205 13.86 -14.08 -2.83
N GLU A 206 12.78 -14.76 -3.17
CA GLU A 206 12.70 -16.22 -3.30
C GLU A 206 13.20 -17.00 -2.06
N LYS A 207 13.08 -16.37 -0.87
CA LYS A 207 13.40 -17.01 0.39
C LYS A 207 12.30 -17.98 0.84
N PRO A 208 12.62 -19.04 1.59
CA PRO A 208 11.63 -20.00 2.04
C PRO A 208 10.56 -19.37 2.95
N PHE A 209 9.36 -19.94 3.01
CA PHE A 209 8.26 -19.46 3.85
C PHE A 209 8.62 -19.38 5.34
N THR A 210 9.60 -20.15 5.80
CA THR A 210 10.11 -20.09 7.17
C THR A 210 10.75 -18.75 7.52
N GLU A 211 11.09 -17.94 6.52
CA GLU A 211 11.64 -16.60 6.69
C GLU A 211 10.69 -15.68 7.45
N TYR A 212 9.37 -15.80 7.23
CA TYR A 212 8.36 -15.06 7.98
C TYR A 212 8.39 -15.26 9.50
N ARG A 213 9.07 -16.31 9.99
CA ARG A 213 9.18 -16.61 11.42
C ARG A 213 10.43 -16.01 12.07
N LYS A 214 11.31 -15.38 11.30
CA LYS A 214 12.58 -14.83 11.81
C LYS A 214 12.42 -13.45 12.42
N PHE A 215 11.37 -12.73 12.05
CA PHE A 215 11.16 -11.35 12.46
C PHE A 215 9.87 -11.22 13.27
N LEU A 216 9.90 -10.28 14.21
CA LEU A 216 8.73 -9.86 14.98
C LEU A 216 8.52 -8.37 14.68
N PHE A 217 8.06 -8.08 13.47
CA PHE A 217 7.73 -6.72 13.07
C PHE A 217 6.60 -6.14 13.93
N THR A 218 6.65 -4.87 14.23
CA THR A 218 5.58 -4.17 14.97
C THR A 218 4.31 -4.07 14.13
N TYR A 219 4.45 -3.79 12.84
CA TYR A 219 3.36 -3.76 11.87
C TYR A 219 3.88 -4.16 10.48
N VAL A 220 3.22 -5.05 9.79
CA VAL A 220 3.55 -5.42 8.41
C VAL A 220 2.41 -4.95 7.53
N SER A 221 2.63 -3.85 6.82
CA SER A 221 1.64 -3.23 5.93
C SER A 221 1.61 -3.86 4.55
N GLU A 222 2.72 -4.51 4.13
CA GLU A 222 2.76 -5.31 2.92
C GLU A 222 3.61 -6.56 3.09
N PHE A 223 3.05 -7.68 2.69
CA PHE A 223 3.73 -8.95 2.47
C PHE A 223 2.82 -9.85 1.62
N GLY A 224 3.35 -10.95 1.10
CA GLY A 224 2.47 -11.91 0.45
C GLY A 224 3.20 -12.81 -0.52
N PHE A 225 2.41 -13.65 -1.18
CA PHE A 225 2.84 -14.59 -2.18
C PHE A 225 1.76 -14.70 -3.25
N GLN A 226 2.12 -14.49 -4.52
CA GLN A 226 1.15 -14.61 -5.60
C GLN A 226 0.62 -16.04 -5.68
N SER A 227 -0.70 -16.18 -5.75
CA SER A 227 -1.36 -17.46 -5.87
C SER A 227 -2.31 -17.46 -7.08
N PHE A 228 -2.61 -18.64 -7.58
CA PHE A 228 -3.66 -18.79 -8.59
C PHE A 228 -5.04 -18.63 -7.93
N PRO A 229 -6.01 -18.04 -8.62
CA PRO A 229 -7.39 -18.08 -8.17
C PRO A 229 -7.91 -19.53 -8.22
N CYS A 230 -9.01 -19.79 -7.52
CA CYS A 230 -9.63 -21.13 -7.56
C CYS A 230 -10.05 -21.49 -8.98
N LEU A 231 -10.14 -22.80 -9.26
CA LEU A 231 -10.43 -23.31 -10.60
C LEU A 231 -11.74 -22.72 -11.19
N LYS A 232 -12.77 -22.55 -10.35
CA LYS A 232 -14.02 -21.91 -10.75
C LYS A 232 -13.81 -20.50 -11.33
N THR A 233 -12.90 -19.73 -10.75
CA THR A 233 -12.53 -18.40 -11.27
C THR A 233 -11.72 -18.53 -12.56
N VAL A 234 -10.76 -19.47 -12.63
CA VAL A 234 -9.98 -19.74 -13.84
C VAL A 234 -10.90 -20.10 -15.01
N GLU A 235 -11.96 -20.87 -14.76
CA GLU A 235 -12.94 -21.26 -15.75
C GLU A 235 -13.72 -20.10 -16.37
N THR A 236 -13.82 -18.96 -15.68
CA THR A 236 -14.53 -17.79 -16.21
C THR A 236 -13.80 -17.07 -17.33
N PHE A 237 -12.50 -17.29 -17.48
CA PHE A 237 -11.68 -16.60 -18.48
C PHE A 237 -10.80 -17.54 -19.34
N THR A 238 -10.96 -18.86 -19.20
CA THR A 238 -10.18 -19.86 -19.93
C THR A 238 -11.06 -20.90 -20.58
N GLU A 239 -10.63 -21.35 -21.78
CA GLU A 239 -11.11 -22.60 -22.35
C GLU A 239 -10.37 -23.80 -21.71
N PRO A 240 -10.91 -25.05 -21.75
CA PRO A 240 -10.22 -26.19 -21.16
C PRO A 240 -8.78 -26.41 -21.63
N ARG A 241 -8.48 -26.11 -22.90
CA ARG A 241 -7.12 -26.18 -23.47
C ARG A 241 -6.13 -25.13 -22.87
N ASP A 242 -6.65 -24.05 -22.28
CA ASP A 242 -5.86 -22.96 -21.74
C ASP A 242 -5.58 -23.13 -20.22
N ARG A 243 -6.15 -24.16 -19.59
CA ARG A 243 -6.01 -24.42 -18.14
C ARG A 243 -4.67 -25.07 -17.80
N ASN A 244 -3.62 -24.47 -18.33
CA ASN A 244 -2.22 -24.76 -18.05
C ASN A 244 -1.54 -23.46 -17.65
N ILE A 245 -0.81 -23.46 -16.53
CA ILE A 245 -0.20 -22.25 -15.97
C ILE A 245 0.74 -21.51 -16.94
N PHE A 246 1.29 -22.21 -17.93
CA PHE A 246 2.14 -21.64 -18.98
C PHE A 246 1.39 -21.38 -20.29
N SER A 247 0.09 -21.55 -20.32
CA SER A 247 -0.68 -21.16 -21.50
C SER A 247 -0.63 -19.65 -21.70
N LYS A 248 -0.71 -19.22 -22.95
CA LYS A 248 -0.71 -17.76 -23.28
C LYS A 248 -1.83 -17.00 -22.58
N VAL A 249 -2.98 -17.66 -22.34
CA VAL A 249 -4.11 -17.04 -21.64
C VAL A 249 -3.78 -16.86 -20.16
N MET A 250 -3.29 -17.89 -19.47
CA MET A 250 -2.91 -17.81 -18.06
C MET A 250 -1.77 -16.81 -17.85
N GLU A 251 -0.74 -16.83 -18.69
CA GLU A 251 0.36 -15.86 -18.65
C GLU A 251 -0.10 -14.41 -18.81
N ARG A 252 -1.16 -14.17 -19.59
CA ARG A 252 -1.72 -12.82 -19.78
C ARG A 252 -2.57 -12.35 -18.60
N HIS A 253 -3.02 -13.25 -17.73
CA HIS A 253 -3.82 -12.94 -16.54
C HIS A 253 -2.99 -12.73 -15.28
N GLN A 254 -1.65 -12.80 -15.37
CA GLN A 254 -0.74 -12.43 -14.31
C GLN A 254 0.14 -11.25 -14.73
N ARG A 255 0.67 -10.46 -13.77
CA ARG A 255 1.41 -9.23 -14.04
C ARG A 255 2.86 -9.23 -13.56
N ASN A 256 3.26 -10.22 -12.80
CA ASN A 256 4.66 -10.40 -12.44
C ASN A 256 5.35 -11.28 -13.49
N LYS A 257 6.37 -10.77 -14.16
CA LYS A 257 7.03 -11.41 -15.32
C LYS A 257 7.47 -12.86 -15.08
N ALA A 258 7.93 -13.19 -13.87
CA ALA A 258 8.45 -14.51 -13.51
C ALA A 258 7.52 -15.32 -12.60
N ALA A 259 6.28 -14.86 -12.37
CA ALA A 259 5.41 -15.39 -11.33
C ALA A 259 5.18 -16.90 -11.39
N ASN A 260 4.85 -17.43 -12.57
CA ASN A 260 4.58 -18.87 -12.70
C ASN A 260 5.82 -19.71 -12.38
N GLY A 261 7.00 -19.26 -12.80
CA GLY A 261 8.27 -19.91 -12.46
C GLY A 261 8.57 -19.84 -10.95
N LYS A 262 8.36 -18.67 -10.34
CA LYS A 262 8.52 -18.49 -8.88
C LYS A 262 7.58 -19.41 -8.10
N ILE A 263 6.29 -19.45 -8.43
CA ILE A 263 5.34 -20.34 -7.76
C ILE A 263 5.81 -21.78 -7.82
N LEU A 264 6.27 -22.25 -8.99
CA LEU A 264 6.77 -23.62 -9.14
C LEU A 264 8.04 -23.91 -8.36
N SER A 265 8.90 -22.92 -8.13
CA SER A 265 10.13 -23.11 -7.33
C SER A 265 9.85 -23.43 -5.86
N TYR A 266 8.63 -23.15 -5.37
CA TYR A 266 8.19 -23.44 -4.00
C TYR A 266 7.41 -24.76 -3.86
N LEU A 267 7.05 -25.42 -4.97
CA LEU A 267 6.30 -26.69 -4.99
C LEU A 267 7.22 -27.90 -5.15
#